data_1c385d89d72084367325c2083fa32518
#
_entry.id   1c385d89d72084367325c2083fa32518
#
_cell.length_a   1.000
_cell.length_b   1.000
_cell.length_c   1.000
_cell.angle_alpha   90.00
_cell.angle_beta   90.00
_cell.angle_gamma   90.00
#
_symmetry.space_group_name_H-M   'P 1'
#
loop_
_entity.id
_entity.type
_entity.pdbx_description
1 polymer ?
#
loop_
_entity_poly.entity_id
_entity_poly.type
_entity_poly.pdbx_seq_one_letter_code
_entity_poly.pdbx_strand_id
1 'polypeptide(L)'
;MKLRKHVVGAALALCCAFGPGAVAHAADLPPLSHSLTLQAPKPAPALKFKDIEGKTLDLAQLKGKMVLINFWATWCPPCRREMPSMERLSQAFKSKPFVVLAVNVGEDADTIEAFTSQLDTTLTFPILLDTRSQGMRAWKVAGLPTTFLVDRQGRIVASAIGGREFDHPEMVQAIRALINK
;
A
#
# COMPACT_ATOMS: atom_id res chain seq x y z
N MET A 1 37.74 -28.78 -72.41
CA MET A 1 36.48 -28.05 -72.24
C MET A 1 36.02 -28.32 -70.78
N LYS A 2 36.32 -27.35 -69.83
CA LYS A 2 36.07 -27.54 -68.39
C LYS A 2 34.88 -26.70 -68.01
N LEU A 3 33.80 -27.33 -67.56
CA LEU A 3 32.57 -26.73 -67.09
C LEU A 3 32.75 -26.24 -65.65
N ARG A 4 32.66 -24.93 -65.40
CA ARG A 4 32.66 -24.32 -64.06
C ARG A 4 31.23 -24.33 -63.48
N LYS A 5 31.05 -25.03 -62.37
CA LYS A 5 29.80 -24.99 -61.58
C LYS A 5 29.85 -23.76 -60.68
N HIS A 6 28.89 -22.83 -60.82
CA HIS A 6 28.68 -21.72 -59.89
C HIS A 6 27.76 -22.23 -58.76
N VAL A 7 28.30 -22.18 -57.53
CA VAL A 7 27.53 -22.43 -56.31
C VAL A 7 26.98 -21.07 -55.86
N VAL A 8 25.66 -20.91 -55.92
CA VAL A 8 24.95 -19.73 -55.39
C VAL A 8 24.65 -20.04 -53.92
N GLY A 9 25.34 -19.37 -53.03
CA GLY A 9 25.07 -19.42 -51.57
C GLY A 9 23.89 -18.52 -51.23
N ALA A 10 22.80 -19.12 -50.78
CA ALA A 10 21.65 -18.39 -50.22
C ALA A 10 21.95 -18.02 -48.75
N ALA A 11 22.15 -16.73 -48.49
CA ALA A 11 22.25 -16.21 -47.16
C ALA A 11 20.83 -16.05 -46.54
N LEU A 12 20.48 -16.89 -45.57
CA LEU A 12 19.26 -16.73 -44.77
C LEU A 12 19.51 -15.57 -43.77
N ALA A 13 18.88 -14.43 -44.02
CA ALA A 13 18.79 -13.34 -43.07
C ALA A 13 17.72 -13.67 -42.00
N LEU A 14 18.14 -14.03 -40.82
CA LEU A 14 17.27 -14.24 -39.66
C LEU A 14 16.88 -12.88 -39.07
N CYS A 15 15.74 -12.31 -39.50
CA CYS A 15 15.15 -11.13 -38.90
C CYS A 15 14.58 -11.51 -37.51
N CYS A 16 15.32 -11.20 -36.43
CA CYS A 16 14.76 -11.18 -35.09
C CYS A 16 13.79 -9.99 -34.96
N ALA A 17 12.50 -10.25 -35.14
CA ALA A 17 11.45 -9.29 -34.83
C ALA A 17 11.32 -9.19 -33.29
N PHE A 18 12.03 -8.22 -32.68
CA PHE A 18 11.70 -7.75 -31.34
C PHE A 18 10.38 -6.99 -31.44
N GLY A 19 9.28 -7.66 -31.08
CA GLY A 19 8.00 -6.99 -30.88
C GLY A 19 8.13 -5.93 -29.76
N PRO A 20 7.43 -4.78 -29.88
CA PRO A 20 7.43 -3.80 -28.82
C PRO A 20 6.85 -4.44 -27.55
N GLY A 21 7.68 -4.61 -26.53
CA GLY A 21 7.24 -5.04 -25.20
C GLY A 21 6.15 -4.08 -24.74
N ALA A 22 4.96 -4.58 -24.44
CA ALA A 22 3.87 -3.77 -23.89
C ALA A 22 4.33 -3.22 -22.53
N VAL A 23 4.60 -1.93 -22.47
CA VAL A 23 4.85 -1.21 -21.23
C VAL A 23 3.50 -1.05 -20.57
N ALA A 24 3.23 -1.83 -19.52
CA ALA A 24 1.99 -1.68 -18.76
C ALA A 24 1.91 -0.25 -18.20
N HIS A 25 0.96 0.53 -18.70
CA HIS A 25 0.71 1.88 -18.22
C HIS A 25 -0.06 1.83 -16.90
N ALA A 26 0.12 2.85 -16.04
CA ALA A 26 -0.65 2.97 -14.79
C ALA A 26 -2.19 2.93 -15.00
N ALA A 27 -2.65 3.23 -16.22
CA ALA A 27 -4.04 3.11 -16.64
C ALA A 27 -4.55 1.66 -16.72
N ASP A 28 -3.66 0.65 -16.78
CA ASP A 28 -4.03 -0.77 -16.90
C ASP A 28 -4.28 -1.43 -15.53
N LEU A 29 -4.06 -0.71 -14.44
CA LEU A 29 -4.34 -1.21 -13.09
C LEU A 29 -5.85 -1.12 -12.81
N PRO A 30 -6.44 -2.16 -12.16
CA PRO A 30 -7.86 -2.13 -11.81
C PRO A 30 -8.17 -0.93 -10.89
N PRO A 31 -9.42 -0.41 -10.91
CA PRO A 31 -9.83 0.67 -10.02
C PRO A 31 -9.66 0.26 -8.56
N LEU A 32 -9.39 1.24 -7.69
CA LEU A 32 -9.33 1.02 -6.25
C LEU A 32 -10.73 0.68 -5.74
N SER A 33 -10.82 -0.29 -4.83
CA SER A 33 -12.07 -0.61 -4.13
C SER A 33 -12.32 0.41 -3.00
N HIS A 34 -13.55 0.51 -2.53
CA HIS A 34 -13.95 1.39 -1.42
C HIS A 34 -14.66 0.65 -0.29
N SER A 35 -14.49 -0.67 -0.21
CA SER A 35 -15.14 -1.50 0.83
C SER A 35 -14.14 -2.09 1.82
N LEU A 36 -14.61 -2.31 3.05
CA LEU A 36 -13.92 -3.05 4.10
C LEU A 36 -14.73 -4.30 4.44
N THR A 37 -14.05 -5.41 4.68
CA THR A 37 -14.68 -6.63 5.20
C THR A 37 -14.76 -6.53 6.72
N LEU A 38 -15.97 -6.39 7.24
CA LEU A 38 -16.21 -6.42 8.68
C LEU A 38 -15.97 -7.83 9.22
N GLN A 39 -15.45 -7.92 10.44
CA GLN A 39 -15.20 -9.19 11.11
C GLN A 39 -15.53 -9.13 12.60
N ALA A 40 -15.70 -10.30 13.23
CA ALA A 40 -15.84 -10.37 14.68
C ALA A 40 -14.59 -9.74 15.33
N PRO A 41 -14.77 -8.89 16.35
CA PRO A 41 -13.66 -8.22 17.01
C PRO A 41 -12.65 -9.22 17.60
N LYS A 42 -11.38 -9.11 17.23
CA LYS A 42 -10.29 -9.94 17.76
C LYS A 42 -9.13 -9.06 18.21
N PRO A 43 -8.39 -9.41 19.30
CA PRO A 43 -7.24 -8.64 19.76
C PRO A 43 -6.27 -8.37 18.59
N ALA A 44 -5.85 -7.11 18.44
CA ALA A 44 -4.82 -6.75 17.48
C ALA A 44 -3.45 -7.22 17.99
N PRO A 45 -2.57 -7.76 17.13
CA PRO A 45 -1.19 -8.01 17.49
C PRO A 45 -0.48 -6.72 17.91
N ALA A 46 0.60 -6.83 18.67
CA ALA A 46 1.43 -5.67 18.99
C ALA A 46 1.95 -5.00 17.73
N LEU A 47 1.97 -3.66 17.74
CA LEU A 47 2.57 -2.84 16.70
C LEU A 47 3.35 -1.72 17.39
N LYS A 48 4.66 -1.77 17.30
CA LYS A 48 5.55 -0.77 17.91
C LYS A 48 6.75 -0.57 17.01
N PHE A 49 6.82 0.59 16.35
CA PHE A 49 7.88 0.95 15.42
C PHE A 49 8.27 2.42 15.61
N LYS A 50 9.45 2.77 15.10
CA LYS A 50 9.79 4.16 14.84
C LYS A 50 9.11 4.61 13.56
N ASP A 51 8.71 5.88 13.50
CA ASP A 51 8.34 6.54 12.26
C ASP A 51 9.58 7.07 11.53
N ILE A 52 9.37 7.65 10.35
CA ILE A 52 10.45 8.26 9.53
C ILE A 52 11.15 9.42 10.24
N GLU A 53 10.53 10.06 11.22
CA GLU A 53 11.10 11.13 12.05
C GLU A 53 11.88 10.58 13.26
N GLY A 54 11.92 9.25 13.44
CA GLY A 54 12.60 8.57 14.55
C GLY A 54 11.80 8.46 15.85
N LYS A 55 10.55 8.96 15.88
CA LYS A 55 9.67 8.87 17.04
C LYS A 55 9.07 7.46 17.15
N THR A 56 9.13 6.86 18.33
CA THR A 56 8.50 5.55 18.55
C THR A 56 7.00 5.70 18.74
N LEU A 57 6.23 4.96 17.96
CA LEU A 57 4.78 4.84 18.04
C LEU A 57 4.42 3.42 18.47
N ASP A 58 3.52 3.32 19.45
CA ASP A 58 3.04 2.05 20.00
C ASP A 58 1.51 2.03 19.95
N LEU A 59 0.94 1.05 19.24
CA LEU A 59 -0.51 0.89 19.12
C LEU A 59 -1.22 0.82 20.50
N ALA A 60 -0.55 0.25 21.50
CA ALA A 60 -1.10 0.16 22.86
C ALA A 60 -1.41 1.52 23.49
N GLN A 61 -0.69 2.57 23.06
CA GLN A 61 -0.89 3.94 23.54
C GLN A 61 -2.02 4.68 22.80
N LEU A 62 -2.59 4.07 21.77
CA LEU A 62 -3.68 4.64 20.98
C LEU A 62 -5.08 4.12 21.38
N LYS A 63 -5.17 3.40 22.52
CA LYS A 63 -6.48 3.01 23.08
C LYS A 63 -7.37 4.24 23.27
N GLY A 64 -8.67 4.08 23.01
CA GLY A 64 -9.63 5.18 22.98
C GLY A 64 -9.77 5.83 21.60
N LYS A 65 -8.87 5.53 20.66
CA LYS A 65 -8.96 5.96 19.26
C LYS A 65 -9.21 4.77 18.35
N MET A 66 -9.94 4.99 17.28
CA MET A 66 -9.96 4.05 16.15
C MET A 66 -8.71 4.25 15.31
N VAL A 67 -8.04 3.16 14.93
CA VAL A 67 -6.79 3.22 14.18
C VAL A 67 -6.94 2.47 12.86
N LEU A 68 -6.70 3.16 11.76
CA LEU A 68 -6.51 2.55 10.45
C LEU A 68 -5.03 2.22 10.30
N ILE A 69 -4.70 0.96 10.14
CA ILE A 69 -3.34 0.48 9.91
C ILE A 69 -3.24 -0.05 8.50
N ASN A 70 -2.37 0.54 7.70
CA ASN A 70 -2.15 0.17 6.31
C ASN A 70 -0.71 -0.33 6.13
N PHE A 71 -0.53 -1.58 5.72
CA PHE A 71 0.76 -2.15 5.34
C PHE A 71 1.01 -1.91 3.86
N TRP A 72 2.15 -1.30 3.52
CA TRP A 72 2.46 -0.83 2.18
C TRP A 72 3.95 -0.84 1.86
N ALA A 73 4.31 -0.59 0.60
CA ALA A 73 5.69 -0.34 0.17
C ALA A 73 5.72 0.60 -1.04
N THR A 74 6.86 1.27 -1.27
CA THR A 74 7.01 2.22 -2.39
C THR A 74 6.99 1.55 -3.75
N TRP A 75 7.43 0.30 -3.86
CA TRP A 75 7.43 -0.51 -5.08
C TRP A 75 6.06 -1.14 -5.41
N CYS A 76 5.06 -0.98 -4.55
CA CYS A 76 3.73 -1.57 -4.70
C CYS A 76 2.79 -0.58 -5.43
N PRO A 77 2.42 -0.79 -6.72
CA PRO A 77 1.64 0.18 -7.48
C PRO A 77 0.28 0.54 -6.88
N PRO A 78 -0.57 -0.42 -6.41
CA PRO A 78 -1.83 -0.06 -5.76
C PRO A 78 -1.63 0.68 -4.44
N CYS A 79 -0.55 0.41 -3.69
CA CYS A 79 -0.21 1.16 -2.47
C CYS A 79 0.04 2.64 -2.76
N ARG A 80 0.84 2.92 -3.79
CA ARG A 80 1.14 4.30 -4.22
C ARG A 80 -0.11 5.09 -4.58
N ARG A 81 -1.04 4.43 -5.27
CA ARG A 81 -2.30 5.06 -5.75
C ARG A 81 -3.25 5.42 -4.61
N GLU A 82 -3.25 4.66 -3.51
CA GLU A 82 -4.17 4.90 -2.40
C GLU A 82 -3.71 6.00 -1.43
N MET A 83 -2.40 6.35 -1.40
CA MET A 83 -1.83 7.31 -0.44
C MET A 83 -2.54 8.67 -0.42
N PRO A 84 -2.84 9.33 -1.57
CA PRO A 84 -3.54 10.62 -1.54
C PRO A 84 -4.96 10.52 -0.95
N SER A 85 -5.69 9.44 -1.23
CA SER A 85 -7.04 9.23 -0.67
C SER A 85 -7.00 8.94 0.84
N MET A 86 -5.95 8.27 1.30
CA MET A 86 -5.72 8.00 2.72
C MET A 86 -5.39 9.30 3.48
N GLU A 87 -4.63 10.21 2.87
CA GLU A 87 -4.40 11.55 3.44
C GLU A 87 -5.69 12.34 3.55
N ARG A 88 -6.53 12.38 2.50
CA ARG A 88 -7.82 13.06 2.56
C ARG A 88 -8.74 12.46 3.63
N LEU A 89 -8.75 11.15 3.81
CA LEU A 89 -9.44 10.50 4.93
C LEU A 89 -8.89 10.99 6.28
N SER A 90 -7.57 10.97 6.46
CA SER A 90 -6.90 11.43 7.70
C SER A 90 -7.32 12.84 8.06
N GLN A 91 -7.32 13.76 7.10
CA GLN A 91 -7.73 15.14 7.29
C GLN A 91 -9.23 15.26 7.63
N ALA A 92 -10.09 14.48 6.96
CA ALA A 92 -11.54 14.49 7.23
C ALA A 92 -11.90 14.04 8.66
N PHE A 93 -11.01 13.27 9.31
CA PHE A 93 -11.18 12.80 10.69
C PHE A 93 -10.22 13.45 11.71
N LYS A 94 -9.50 14.50 11.35
CA LYS A 94 -8.50 15.17 12.21
C LYS A 94 -9.02 15.56 13.60
N SER A 95 -10.29 15.95 13.70
CA SER A 95 -10.95 16.35 14.97
C SER A 95 -11.66 15.19 15.68
N LYS A 96 -11.49 13.95 15.22
CA LYS A 96 -12.16 12.77 15.76
C LYS A 96 -11.14 11.85 16.45
N PRO A 97 -11.58 10.92 17.32
CA PRO A 97 -10.71 9.91 17.91
C PRO A 97 -10.33 8.82 16.87
N PHE A 98 -9.65 9.25 15.82
CA PHE A 98 -9.22 8.44 14.67
C PHE A 98 -7.75 8.74 14.34
N VAL A 99 -7.00 7.72 13.97
CA VAL A 99 -5.59 7.84 13.55
C VAL A 99 -5.33 6.91 12.36
N VAL A 100 -4.58 7.40 11.39
CA VAL A 100 -3.99 6.59 10.32
C VAL A 100 -2.54 6.27 10.67
N LEU A 101 -2.13 5.02 10.53
CA LEU A 101 -0.75 4.54 10.64
C LEU A 101 -0.39 3.80 9.35
N ALA A 102 0.53 4.35 8.56
CA ALA A 102 1.05 3.68 7.38
C ALA A 102 2.32 2.92 7.76
N VAL A 103 2.27 1.57 7.73
CA VAL A 103 3.41 0.71 8.07
C VAL A 103 4.12 0.33 6.79
N ASN A 104 5.28 0.93 6.56
CA ASN A 104 6.11 0.58 5.42
C ASN A 104 6.90 -0.70 5.70
N VAL A 105 6.90 -1.61 4.72
CA VAL A 105 7.45 -2.96 4.88
C VAL A 105 8.76 -3.10 4.11
N GLY A 106 9.85 -3.32 4.84
CA GLY A 106 11.14 -3.73 4.28
C GLY A 106 12.01 -2.60 3.72
N GLU A 107 11.58 -1.34 3.83
CA GLU A 107 12.31 -0.18 3.29
C GLU A 107 12.80 0.74 4.43
N ASP A 108 13.80 1.56 4.14
CA ASP A 108 14.34 2.56 5.06
C ASP A 108 13.68 3.94 4.87
N ALA A 109 14.01 4.87 5.76
CA ALA A 109 13.44 6.22 5.74
C ALA A 109 13.79 6.98 4.45
N ASP A 110 15.03 6.87 3.97
CA ASP A 110 15.50 7.61 2.78
C ASP A 110 14.70 7.18 1.52
N THR A 111 14.45 5.88 1.37
CA THR A 111 13.63 5.33 0.29
C THR A 111 12.20 5.87 0.33
N ILE A 112 11.62 5.95 1.53
CA ILE A 112 10.26 6.45 1.73
C ILE A 112 10.19 7.95 1.46
N GLU A 113 11.14 8.74 1.96
CA GLU A 113 11.22 10.18 1.73
C GLU A 113 11.40 10.50 0.24
N ALA A 114 12.26 9.75 -0.47
CA ALA A 114 12.42 9.90 -1.91
C ALA A 114 11.11 9.64 -2.68
N PHE A 115 10.28 8.70 -2.22
CA PHE A 115 8.97 8.44 -2.79
C PHE A 115 7.96 9.53 -2.43
N THR A 116 7.85 9.90 -1.13
CA THR A 116 6.84 10.85 -0.66
C THR A 116 7.05 12.25 -1.20
N SER A 117 8.32 12.65 -1.47
CA SER A 117 8.66 13.92 -2.12
C SER A 117 8.17 14.04 -3.56
N GLN A 118 7.82 12.93 -4.21
CA GLN A 118 7.29 12.90 -5.58
C GLN A 118 5.75 12.94 -5.63
N LEU A 119 5.09 12.89 -4.48
CA LEU A 119 3.64 12.98 -4.42
C LEU A 119 3.18 14.44 -4.50
N ASP A 120 2.09 14.68 -5.24
CA ASP A 120 1.41 15.98 -5.27
C ASP A 120 0.70 16.32 -3.94
N THR A 121 0.71 15.39 -2.99
CA THR A 121 0.04 15.50 -1.68
C THR A 121 1.04 15.25 -0.57
N THR A 122 1.16 16.19 0.37
CA THR A 122 1.94 15.98 1.60
C THR A 122 1.19 15.01 2.52
N LEU A 123 1.83 13.90 2.87
CA LEU A 123 1.28 12.94 3.84
C LEU A 123 1.54 13.46 5.26
N THR A 124 0.49 13.59 6.08
CA THR A 124 0.59 14.11 7.45
C THR A 124 0.41 13.05 8.53
N PHE A 125 -0.01 11.85 8.15
CA PHE A 125 -0.11 10.71 9.06
C PHE A 125 1.27 10.05 9.28
N PRO A 126 1.51 9.43 10.43
CA PRO A 126 2.76 8.72 10.71
C PRO A 126 3.04 7.58 9.74
N ILE A 127 4.27 7.51 9.24
CA ILE A 127 4.79 6.41 8.44
C ILE A 127 5.78 5.62 9.30
N LEU A 128 5.43 4.39 9.63
CA LEU A 128 6.18 3.52 10.52
C LEU A 128 7.13 2.62 9.73
N LEU A 129 8.31 2.35 10.27
CA LEU A 129 9.38 1.60 9.63
C LEU A 129 9.40 0.13 10.11
N ASP A 130 8.78 -0.79 9.36
CA ASP A 130 8.92 -2.24 9.56
C ASP A 130 10.02 -2.81 8.66
N THR A 131 11.23 -2.30 8.79
CA THR A 131 12.40 -2.62 7.94
C THR A 131 12.73 -4.12 7.85
N ARG A 132 12.32 -4.91 8.85
CA ARG A 132 12.54 -6.36 8.91
C ARG A 132 11.26 -7.18 8.71
N SER A 133 10.16 -6.54 8.29
CA SER A 133 8.85 -7.16 8.06
C SER A 133 8.32 -7.96 9.27
N GLN A 134 8.65 -7.53 10.48
CA GLN A 134 8.21 -8.20 11.72
C GLN A 134 6.73 -7.95 11.99
N GLY A 135 6.27 -6.72 11.79
CA GLY A 135 4.86 -6.35 11.88
C GLY A 135 4.04 -7.07 10.81
N MET A 136 4.50 -7.06 9.56
CA MET A 136 3.88 -7.78 8.47
C MET A 136 3.61 -9.24 8.84
N ARG A 137 4.62 -9.94 9.38
CA ARG A 137 4.47 -11.34 9.81
C ARG A 137 3.53 -11.51 11.01
N ALA A 138 3.67 -10.67 12.04
CA ALA A 138 2.83 -10.73 13.24
C ALA A 138 1.34 -10.50 12.92
N TRP A 139 1.05 -9.60 11.98
CA TRP A 139 -0.30 -9.28 11.51
C TRP A 139 -0.81 -10.24 10.41
N LYS A 140 0.01 -11.23 10.02
CA LYS A 140 -0.31 -12.24 8.99
C LYS A 140 -0.71 -11.58 7.65
N VAL A 141 -0.01 -10.52 7.26
CA VAL A 141 -0.22 -9.83 5.99
C VAL A 141 0.29 -10.72 4.87
N ALA A 142 -0.59 -11.15 3.99
CA ALA A 142 -0.28 -12.05 2.87
C ALA A 142 0.08 -11.30 1.57
N GLY A 143 -0.22 -10.01 1.48
CA GLY A 143 0.05 -9.19 0.29
C GLY A 143 -0.13 -7.70 0.58
N LEU A 144 0.38 -6.85 -0.30
CA LEU A 144 0.29 -5.40 -0.16
C LEU A 144 -0.62 -4.79 -1.24
N PRO A 145 -1.36 -3.72 -0.90
CA PRO A 145 -1.56 -3.23 0.45
C PRO A 145 -2.53 -4.12 1.23
N THR A 146 -2.37 -4.14 2.55
CA THR A 146 -3.38 -4.71 3.46
C THR A 146 -3.72 -3.70 4.52
N THR A 147 -5.02 -3.46 4.71
CA THR A 147 -5.54 -2.50 5.68
C THR A 147 -6.29 -3.22 6.79
N PHE A 148 -6.08 -2.78 8.02
CA PHE A 148 -6.85 -3.18 9.18
C PHE A 148 -7.48 -1.96 9.84
N LEU A 149 -8.68 -2.14 10.38
CA LEU A 149 -9.32 -1.16 11.24
C LEU A 149 -9.37 -1.72 12.66
N VAL A 150 -8.75 -1.00 13.59
CA VAL A 150 -8.64 -1.36 15.00
C VAL A 150 -9.54 -0.44 15.81
N ASP A 151 -10.42 -1.01 16.62
CA ASP A 151 -11.36 -0.25 17.45
C ASP A 151 -10.69 0.40 18.67
N ARG A 152 -11.46 1.17 19.42
CA ARG A 152 -11.01 1.91 20.59
C ARG A 152 -10.53 1.02 21.75
N GLN A 153 -10.87 -0.27 21.72
CA GLN A 153 -10.44 -1.30 22.67
C GLN A 153 -9.17 -2.05 22.21
N GLY A 154 -8.64 -1.72 21.02
CA GLY A 154 -7.45 -2.37 20.46
C GLY A 154 -7.77 -3.70 19.79
N ARG A 155 -8.96 -3.87 19.21
CA ARG A 155 -9.38 -5.08 18.51
C ARG A 155 -9.57 -4.81 17.02
N ILE A 156 -9.13 -5.72 16.17
CA ILE A 156 -9.39 -5.64 14.74
C ILE A 156 -10.89 -5.90 14.50
N VAL A 157 -11.57 -4.98 13.82
CA VAL A 157 -13.00 -5.04 13.50
C VAL A 157 -13.30 -5.08 12.01
N ALA A 158 -12.33 -4.71 11.18
CA ALA A 158 -12.43 -4.80 9.73
C ALA A 158 -11.05 -4.96 9.09
N SER A 159 -11.03 -5.46 7.86
CA SER A 159 -9.80 -5.55 7.07
C SER A 159 -10.09 -5.47 5.57
N ALA A 160 -9.05 -5.20 4.79
CA ALA A 160 -9.09 -5.25 3.33
C ALA A 160 -7.72 -5.65 2.77
N ILE A 161 -7.71 -6.42 1.69
CA ILE A 161 -6.53 -6.74 0.89
C ILE A 161 -6.68 -6.08 -0.47
N GLY A 162 -5.60 -5.46 -0.96
CA GLY A 162 -5.57 -4.67 -2.19
C GLY A 162 -5.93 -3.21 -1.96
N GLY A 163 -5.63 -2.35 -2.94
CA GLY A 163 -5.76 -0.90 -2.84
C GLY A 163 -7.18 -0.40 -2.63
N ARG A 164 -7.31 0.68 -1.87
CA ARG A 164 -8.59 1.29 -1.49
C ARG A 164 -8.61 2.78 -1.83
N GLU A 165 -9.80 3.26 -2.20
CA GLU A 165 -10.11 4.68 -2.25
C GLU A 165 -10.72 5.09 -0.89
N PHE A 166 -9.86 5.57 0.00
CA PHE A 166 -10.20 5.78 1.41
C PHE A 166 -11.15 6.94 1.66
N ASP A 167 -11.15 7.95 0.81
CA ASP A 167 -12.04 9.12 0.90
C ASP A 167 -13.36 8.96 0.13
N HIS A 168 -13.61 7.77 -0.46
CA HIS A 168 -14.91 7.47 -1.06
C HIS A 168 -16.02 7.62 -0.01
N PRO A 169 -17.18 8.26 -0.35
CA PRO A 169 -18.25 8.53 0.62
C PRO A 169 -18.70 7.31 1.44
N GLU A 170 -18.80 6.14 0.81
CA GLU A 170 -19.19 4.89 1.49
C GLU A 170 -18.14 4.45 2.51
N MET A 171 -16.84 4.56 2.17
CA MET A 171 -15.75 4.26 3.09
C MET A 171 -15.76 5.20 4.29
N VAL A 172 -15.89 6.50 4.05
CA VAL A 172 -15.97 7.52 5.10
C VAL A 172 -17.17 7.29 6.01
N GLN A 173 -18.33 6.94 5.44
CA GLN A 173 -19.54 6.64 6.21
C GLN A 173 -19.36 5.37 7.07
N ALA A 174 -18.79 4.31 6.52
CA ALA A 174 -18.52 3.06 7.24
C ALA A 174 -17.58 3.29 8.43
N ILE A 175 -16.47 4.01 8.22
CA ILE A 175 -15.53 4.35 9.30
C ILE A 175 -16.20 5.22 10.36
N ARG A 176 -16.97 6.25 9.96
CA ARG A 176 -17.71 7.11 10.89
C ARG A 176 -18.69 6.33 11.76
N ALA A 177 -19.40 5.37 11.18
CA ALA A 177 -20.32 4.52 11.91
C ALA A 177 -19.61 3.64 12.96
N LEU A 178 -18.38 3.19 12.67
CA LEU A 178 -17.58 2.38 13.58
C LEU A 178 -16.94 3.22 14.70
N ILE A 179 -16.56 4.48 14.45
CA ILE A 179 -16.02 5.41 15.47
C ILE A 179 -17.08 5.73 16.54
N ASN A 180 -18.35 5.77 16.17
CA ASN A 180 -19.45 6.16 17.05
C ASN A 180 -20.02 4.99 17.90
N LYS A 181 -19.52 3.76 17.70
CA LYS A 181 -19.83 2.57 18.50
C LYS A 181 -18.92 2.45 19.72
#